data_ae5a5158f01305d35612c96dd0c70912
#
_entry.id   ae5a5158f01305d35612c96dd0c70912
#
_cell.length_a   1.000
_cell.length_b   1.000
_cell.length_c   1.000
_cell.angle_alpha   90.00
_cell.angle_beta   90.00
_cell.angle_gamma   90.00
#
_symmetry.space_group_name_H-M   'P 1'
#
loop_
_entity.id
_entity.type
_entity.pdbx_description
1 polymer ?
#
loop_
_entity_poly.entity_id
_entity_poly.type
_entity_poly.pdbx_seq_one_letter_code
_entity_poly.pdbx_strand_id
1 'polypeptide(L)'
;NLQQIKNYLAYFVQSPLLAAWLAVLLSFKIADGLAGPLLKPLMVDLGLSFSQIGLYVTMLGACAALIGAGLAGYSLKLIRRATALVLYSVLKIFSLAAYTWLAFQYENQHSIQPWLIYLINAFEDMTSSMLLVVMLTLVMQYSRKHLAGTDFTFQVALMATVSGGLYSVSGLLGDWLGYFNYLCMIVVIAMLSLWFIFKWRGIAMHSDLS
;
A
#
# COMPACT_ATOMS: atom_id res chain seq x y z
N ASN A 1 5.18 -21.28 24.71
CA ASN A 1 4.62 -22.60 24.37
C ASN A 1 4.19 -22.65 22.91
N LEU A 2 4.83 -23.53 22.11
CA LEU A 2 4.61 -23.67 20.67
C LEU A 2 3.13 -23.97 20.34
N GLN A 3 2.44 -24.70 21.23
CA GLN A 3 1.03 -25.00 21.08
C GLN A 3 0.13 -23.77 21.20
N GLN A 4 0.47 -22.83 22.06
CA GLN A 4 -0.27 -21.58 22.21
C GLN A 4 -0.13 -20.70 20.95
N ILE A 5 1.05 -20.67 20.36
CA ILE A 5 1.30 -19.96 19.10
C ILE A 5 0.52 -20.62 17.96
N LYS A 6 0.51 -21.94 17.86
CA LYS A 6 -0.27 -22.67 16.87
C LYS A 6 -1.78 -22.39 17.01
N ASN A 7 -2.30 -22.44 18.22
CA ASN A 7 -3.72 -22.15 18.50
C ASN A 7 -4.06 -20.69 18.20
N TYR A 8 -3.13 -19.77 18.45
CA TYR A 8 -3.29 -18.36 18.12
C TYR A 8 -3.36 -18.13 16.60
N LEU A 9 -2.42 -18.71 15.85
CA LEU A 9 -2.39 -18.62 14.39
C LEU A 9 -3.57 -19.32 13.72
N ALA A 10 -4.01 -20.46 14.30
CA ALA A 10 -5.17 -21.20 13.82
C ALA A 10 -6.43 -20.33 13.76
N TYR A 11 -6.61 -19.38 14.68
CA TYR A 11 -7.75 -18.45 14.65
C TYR A 11 -7.87 -17.71 13.30
N PHE A 12 -6.77 -17.17 12.77
CA PHE A 12 -6.79 -16.41 11.53
C PHE A 12 -7.03 -17.27 10.27
N VAL A 13 -6.94 -18.58 10.38
CA VAL A 13 -7.14 -19.54 9.27
C VAL A 13 -8.44 -20.34 9.41
N GLN A 14 -9.09 -20.28 10.58
CA GLN A 14 -10.29 -21.08 10.89
C GLN A 14 -11.52 -20.74 10.05
N SER A 15 -11.66 -19.48 9.61
CA SER A 15 -12.80 -19.09 8.81
C SER A 15 -12.35 -18.64 7.41
N PRO A 16 -13.15 -18.91 6.36
CA PRO A 16 -12.86 -18.42 5.01
C PRO A 16 -12.70 -16.90 4.94
N LEU A 17 -13.45 -16.17 5.78
CA LEU A 17 -13.36 -14.71 5.86
C LEU A 17 -12.01 -14.23 6.39
N LEU A 18 -11.54 -14.80 7.50
CA LEU A 18 -10.25 -14.45 8.11
C LEU A 18 -9.07 -14.86 7.22
N ALA A 19 -9.15 -16.03 6.58
CA ALA A 19 -8.12 -16.47 5.63
C ALA A 19 -8.06 -15.54 4.41
N ALA A 20 -9.21 -15.12 3.86
CA ALA A 20 -9.26 -14.15 2.79
C ALA A 20 -8.73 -12.77 3.22
N TRP A 21 -9.03 -12.36 4.45
CA TRP A 21 -8.50 -11.13 5.02
C TRP A 21 -6.98 -11.17 5.17
N LEU A 22 -6.40 -12.28 5.65
CA LEU A 22 -4.95 -12.45 5.69
C LEU A 22 -4.31 -12.35 4.31
N ALA A 23 -4.93 -12.93 3.29
CA ALA A 23 -4.44 -12.81 1.92
C ALA A 23 -4.44 -11.36 1.44
N VAL A 24 -5.47 -10.58 1.76
CA VAL A 24 -5.52 -9.12 1.50
C VAL A 24 -4.41 -8.39 2.24
N LEU A 25 -4.25 -8.67 3.53
CA LEU A 25 -3.26 -8.03 4.39
C LEU A 25 -1.82 -8.25 3.88
N LEU A 26 -1.51 -9.46 3.43
CA LEU A 26 -0.20 -9.81 2.90
C LEU A 26 0.01 -9.20 1.51
N SER A 27 -0.96 -9.36 0.60
CA SER A 27 -0.84 -8.87 -0.78
C SER A 27 -0.78 -7.35 -0.88
N PHE A 28 -1.48 -6.64 0.00
CA PHE A 28 -1.49 -5.18 0.05
C PHE A 28 -0.07 -4.59 0.19
N LYS A 29 0.75 -5.18 1.06
CA LYS A 29 2.09 -4.65 1.34
C LYS A 29 3.17 -5.08 0.34
N ILE A 30 2.86 -5.99 -0.57
CA ILE A 30 3.84 -6.43 -1.58
C ILE A 30 4.19 -5.29 -2.53
N ALA A 31 3.21 -4.67 -3.15
CA ALA A 31 3.45 -3.57 -4.09
C ALA A 31 4.11 -2.35 -3.41
N ASP A 32 3.66 -2.02 -2.19
CA ASP A 32 4.16 -0.90 -1.41
C ASP A 32 5.62 -1.12 -0.96
N GLY A 33 5.94 -2.32 -0.48
CA GLY A 33 7.31 -2.69 -0.07
C GLY A 33 8.29 -2.73 -1.23
N LEU A 34 7.84 -3.09 -2.42
CA LEU A 34 8.68 -3.10 -3.62
C LEU A 34 8.83 -1.68 -4.21
N ALA A 35 7.79 -0.86 -4.23
CA ALA A 35 7.82 0.48 -4.84
C ALA A 35 8.63 1.48 -4.02
N GLY A 36 8.41 1.53 -2.71
CA GLY A 36 8.95 2.57 -1.83
C GLY A 36 10.42 2.88 -1.98
N PRO A 37 11.33 1.86 -2.02
CA PRO A 37 12.76 2.09 -2.10
C PRO A 37 13.24 2.78 -3.38
N LEU A 38 12.55 2.60 -4.51
CA LEU A 38 12.99 3.10 -5.81
C LEU A 38 12.43 4.48 -6.17
N LEU A 39 11.37 4.94 -5.50
CA LEU A 39 10.73 6.20 -5.86
C LEU A 39 11.66 7.41 -5.64
N LYS A 40 12.39 7.45 -4.54
CA LYS A 40 13.32 8.55 -4.26
C LYS A 40 14.60 8.53 -5.11
N PRO A 41 15.28 7.40 -5.32
CA PRO A 41 16.34 7.29 -6.31
C PRO A 41 15.92 7.75 -7.71
N LEU A 42 14.75 7.33 -8.18
CA LEU A 42 14.20 7.79 -9.46
C LEU A 42 14.07 9.33 -9.53
N MET A 43 13.65 9.98 -8.44
CA MET A 43 13.57 11.45 -8.40
C MET A 43 14.94 12.13 -8.49
N VAL A 44 15.97 11.55 -7.86
CA VAL A 44 17.35 12.03 -7.99
C VAL A 44 17.83 11.90 -9.42
N ASP A 45 17.58 10.76 -10.03
CA ASP A 45 17.99 10.48 -11.42
C ASP A 45 17.20 11.34 -12.44
N LEU A 46 15.97 11.75 -12.10
CA LEU A 46 15.20 12.75 -12.85
C LEU A 46 15.73 14.19 -12.70
N GLY A 47 16.80 14.38 -11.90
CA GLY A 47 17.48 15.67 -11.77
C GLY A 47 17.03 16.52 -10.58
N LEU A 48 16.24 16.00 -9.65
CA LEU A 48 15.90 16.73 -8.42
C LEU A 48 17.08 16.75 -7.45
N SER A 49 17.40 17.92 -6.91
CA SER A 49 18.37 18.03 -5.83
C SER A 49 17.84 17.44 -4.51
N PHE A 50 18.73 17.04 -3.61
CA PHE A 50 18.37 16.58 -2.27
C PHE A 50 17.55 17.63 -1.48
N SER A 51 17.87 18.92 -1.70
CA SER A 51 17.10 20.03 -1.10
C SER A 51 15.67 20.09 -1.63
N GLN A 52 15.47 19.90 -2.94
CA GLN A 52 14.13 19.84 -3.54
C GLN A 52 13.34 18.63 -3.04
N ILE A 53 13.97 17.47 -2.92
CA ILE A 53 13.33 16.27 -2.36
C ILE A 53 12.97 16.49 -0.90
N GLY A 54 13.89 17.01 -0.09
CA GLY A 54 13.64 17.28 1.33
C GLY A 54 12.54 18.31 1.56
N LEU A 55 12.58 19.42 0.85
CA LEU A 55 11.65 20.53 1.08
C LEU A 55 10.32 20.33 0.33
N TYR A 56 10.36 20.20 -1.00
CA TYR A 56 9.11 20.17 -1.77
C TYR A 56 8.47 18.77 -1.78
N VAL A 57 9.22 17.72 -2.10
CA VAL A 57 8.64 16.36 -2.17
C VAL A 57 8.15 15.92 -0.79
N THR A 58 8.99 16.02 0.24
CA THR A 58 8.66 15.52 1.58
C THR A 58 7.59 16.37 2.26
N MET A 59 7.68 17.71 2.22
CA MET A 59 6.68 18.57 2.88
C MET A 59 5.33 18.52 2.18
N LEU A 60 5.29 18.62 0.84
CA LEU A 60 4.03 18.52 0.10
C LEU A 60 3.41 17.14 0.25
N GLY A 61 4.26 16.08 0.23
CA GLY A 61 3.83 14.72 0.48
C GLY A 61 3.21 14.54 1.87
N ALA A 62 3.83 15.08 2.92
CA ALA A 62 3.30 15.04 4.27
C ALA A 62 1.95 15.79 4.39
N CYS A 63 1.82 16.96 3.79
CA CYS A 63 0.55 17.71 3.74
C CYS A 63 -0.52 16.90 2.99
N ALA A 64 -0.19 16.32 1.85
CA ALA A 64 -1.09 15.49 1.07
C ALA A 64 -1.52 14.23 1.84
N ALA A 65 -0.59 13.60 2.56
CA ALA A 65 -0.87 12.45 3.43
C ALA A 65 -1.85 12.81 4.56
N LEU A 66 -1.69 13.97 5.21
CA LEU A 66 -2.62 14.44 6.23
C LEU A 66 -4.02 14.69 5.66
N ILE A 67 -4.11 15.33 4.50
CA ILE A 67 -5.38 15.52 3.78
C ILE A 67 -6.00 14.16 3.44
N GLY A 68 -5.21 13.24 2.89
CA GLY A 68 -5.65 11.88 2.56
C GLY A 68 -6.19 11.12 3.77
N ALA A 69 -5.50 11.16 4.89
CA ALA A 69 -5.95 10.54 6.13
C ALA A 69 -7.28 11.15 6.63
N GLY A 70 -7.43 12.47 6.57
CA GLY A 70 -8.66 13.17 6.91
C GLY A 70 -9.83 12.79 5.99
N LEU A 71 -9.60 12.77 4.67
CA LEU A 71 -10.59 12.35 3.67
C LEU A 71 -11.00 10.89 3.87
N ALA A 72 -10.05 9.99 4.14
CA ALA A 72 -10.35 8.59 4.43
C ALA A 72 -11.19 8.45 5.70
N GLY A 73 -10.81 9.11 6.79
CA GLY A 73 -11.56 9.10 8.05
C GLY A 73 -12.99 9.62 7.89
N TYR A 74 -13.19 10.67 7.09
CA TYR A 74 -14.52 11.21 6.78
C TYR A 74 -15.33 10.27 5.89
N SER A 75 -14.73 9.76 4.81
CA SER A 75 -15.41 8.89 3.85
C SER A 75 -15.87 7.56 4.46
N LEU A 76 -15.14 7.02 5.46
CA LEU A 76 -15.53 5.81 6.18
C LEU A 76 -16.83 5.98 7.00
N LYS A 77 -17.34 7.19 7.18
CA LYS A 77 -18.68 7.45 7.72
C LYS A 77 -19.77 7.32 6.66
N LEU A 78 -19.41 7.46 5.38
CA LEU A 78 -20.36 7.51 4.26
C LEU A 78 -20.39 6.21 3.45
N ILE A 79 -19.24 5.53 3.33
CA ILE A 79 -19.09 4.34 2.50
C ILE A 79 -18.61 3.14 3.34
N ARG A 80 -18.97 1.93 2.92
CA ARG A 80 -18.53 0.70 3.57
C ARG A 80 -17.02 0.54 3.45
N ARG A 81 -16.36 0.06 4.50
CA ARG A 81 -14.90 -0.16 4.57
C ARG A 81 -14.36 -0.99 3.41
N ALA A 82 -15.08 -2.05 3.01
CA ALA A 82 -14.71 -2.88 1.86
C ALA A 82 -14.74 -2.10 0.53
N THR A 83 -15.70 -1.21 0.34
CA THR A 83 -15.78 -0.35 -0.84
C THR A 83 -14.67 0.70 -0.83
N ALA A 84 -14.39 1.31 0.34
CA ALA A 84 -13.29 2.24 0.51
C ALA A 84 -11.94 1.59 0.19
N LEU A 85 -11.71 0.36 0.65
CA LEU A 85 -10.48 -0.37 0.35
C LEU A 85 -10.29 -0.59 -1.16
N VAL A 86 -11.34 -1.00 -1.87
CA VAL A 86 -11.28 -1.15 -3.35
C VAL A 86 -10.99 0.18 -4.02
N LEU A 87 -11.73 1.24 -3.66
CA LEU A 87 -11.58 2.57 -4.27
C LEU A 87 -10.15 3.10 -4.09
N TYR A 88 -9.62 3.05 -2.87
CA TYR A 88 -8.30 3.58 -2.59
C TYR A 88 -7.17 2.70 -3.15
N SER A 89 -7.40 1.39 -3.27
CA SER A 89 -6.46 0.51 -3.97
C SER A 89 -6.39 0.85 -5.47
N VAL A 90 -7.52 1.17 -6.09
CA VAL A 90 -7.54 1.65 -7.49
C VAL A 90 -6.80 2.99 -7.62
N LEU A 91 -7.05 3.95 -6.73
CA LEU A 91 -6.33 5.23 -6.73
C LEU A 91 -4.81 5.02 -6.55
N LYS A 92 -4.40 4.09 -5.69
CA LYS A 92 -2.98 3.71 -5.51
C LYS A 92 -2.38 3.16 -6.80
N ILE A 93 -3.10 2.32 -7.54
CA ILE A 93 -2.64 1.82 -8.84
C ILE A 93 -2.43 2.96 -9.83
N PHE A 94 -3.32 3.95 -9.87
CA PHE A 94 -3.12 5.13 -10.70
C PHE A 94 -1.87 5.92 -10.30
N SER A 95 -1.58 6.06 -9.01
CA SER A 95 -0.36 6.72 -8.55
C SER A 95 0.90 5.97 -8.98
N LEU A 96 0.90 4.63 -8.89
CA LEU A 96 2.00 3.79 -9.36
C LEU A 96 2.16 3.85 -10.89
N ALA A 97 1.06 3.91 -11.63
CA ALA A 97 1.09 4.11 -13.08
C ALA A 97 1.69 5.48 -13.46
N ALA A 98 1.41 6.53 -12.68
CA ALA A 98 2.02 7.84 -12.87
C ALA A 98 3.54 7.80 -12.64
N TYR A 99 4.02 7.08 -11.62
CA TYR A 99 5.45 6.83 -11.41
C TYR A 99 6.07 5.99 -12.54
N THR A 100 5.34 4.99 -13.05
CA THR A 100 5.78 4.21 -14.21
C THR A 100 5.94 5.10 -15.44
N TRP A 101 5.05 6.06 -15.64
CA TRP A 101 5.17 7.05 -16.70
C TRP A 101 6.40 7.95 -16.48
N LEU A 102 6.71 8.39 -15.26
CA LEU A 102 7.94 9.13 -14.95
C LEU A 102 9.19 8.32 -15.31
N ALA A 103 9.21 7.03 -14.98
CA ALA A 103 10.31 6.13 -15.31
C ALA A 103 10.48 5.97 -16.84
N PHE A 104 9.37 5.87 -17.57
CA PHE A 104 9.37 5.83 -19.02
C PHE A 104 9.99 7.10 -19.63
N GLN A 105 9.61 8.27 -19.11
CA GLN A 105 10.17 9.53 -19.56
C GLN A 105 11.67 9.64 -19.26
N TYR A 106 12.11 9.16 -18.08
CA TYR A 106 13.52 9.11 -17.71
C TYR A 106 14.32 8.25 -18.69
N GLU A 107 13.89 7.02 -18.98
CA GLU A 107 14.61 6.10 -19.89
C GLU A 107 14.65 6.63 -21.33
N ASN A 108 13.66 7.41 -21.76
CA ASN A 108 13.64 8.07 -23.07
C ASN A 108 14.35 9.44 -23.08
N GLN A 109 15.04 9.81 -22.01
CA GLN A 109 15.79 11.07 -21.87
C GLN A 109 14.94 12.34 -22.08
N HIS A 110 13.63 12.28 -21.80
CA HIS A 110 12.77 13.43 -21.84
C HIS A 110 12.89 14.24 -20.55
N SER A 111 13.02 15.57 -20.69
CA SER A 111 13.02 16.48 -19.54
C SER A 111 11.62 16.60 -18.95
N ILE A 112 11.52 16.45 -17.64
CA ILE A 112 10.25 16.60 -16.90
C ILE A 112 10.32 17.85 -16.03
N GLN A 113 9.22 18.59 -16.00
CA GLN A 113 9.12 19.75 -15.11
C GLN A 113 9.07 19.29 -13.63
N PRO A 114 9.88 19.86 -12.73
CA PRO A 114 9.96 19.42 -11.33
C PRO A 114 8.61 19.42 -10.60
N TRP A 115 7.75 20.39 -10.87
CA TRP A 115 6.44 20.49 -10.23
C TRP A 115 5.54 19.26 -10.48
N LEU A 116 5.68 18.63 -11.65
CA LEU A 116 4.91 17.43 -11.99
C LEU A 116 5.34 16.23 -11.13
N ILE A 117 6.65 16.11 -10.86
CA ILE A 117 7.18 15.08 -9.96
C ILE A 117 6.65 15.29 -8.54
N TYR A 118 6.61 16.56 -8.08
CA TYR A 118 6.05 16.91 -6.76
C TYR A 118 4.57 16.54 -6.66
N LEU A 119 3.78 16.81 -7.71
CA LEU A 119 2.36 16.49 -7.75
C LEU A 119 2.11 14.99 -7.73
N ILE A 120 2.85 14.21 -8.52
CA ILE A 120 2.73 12.76 -8.56
C ILE A 120 3.09 12.15 -7.20
N ASN A 121 4.16 12.64 -6.55
CA ASN A 121 4.51 12.19 -5.21
C ASN A 121 3.43 12.55 -4.18
N ALA A 122 2.92 13.78 -4.21
CA ALA A 122 1.86 14.20 -3.28
C ALA A 122 0.61 13.34 -3.46
N PHE A 123 0.23 13.00 -4.70
CA PHE A 123 -0.87 12.10 -4.97
C PHE A 123 -0.61 10.67 -4.46
N GLU A 124 0.62 10.17 -4.60
CA GLU A 124 1.04 8.87 -4.07
C GLU A 124 0.96 8.84 -2.54
N ASP A 125 1.51 9.86 -1.85
CA ASP A 125 1.47 9.96 -0.38
C ASP A 125 0.03 10.09 0.14
N MET A 126 -0.83 10.85 -0.56
CA MET A 126 -2.24 10.97 -0.23
C MET A 126 -2.96 9.63 -0.33
N THR A 127 -2.81 8.90 -1.44
CA THR A 127 -3.47 7.60 -1.65
C THR A 127 -2.95 6.54 -0.70
N SER A 128 -1.66 6.56 -0.38
CA SER A 128 -1.02 5.66 0.60
C SER A 128 -1.58 5.87 2.00
N SER A 129 -1.76 7.12 2.42
CA SER A 129 -2.34 7.43 3.74
C SER A 129 -3.83 7.06 3.81
N MET A 130 -4.60 7.28 2.74
CA MET A 130 -6.00 6.84 2.65
C MET A 130 -6.12 5.33 2.82
N LEU A 131 -5.28 4.56 2.13
CA LEU A 131 -5.22 3.11 2.25
C LEU A 131 -4.81 2.68 3.66
N LEU A 132 -3.82 3.32 4.25
CA LEU A 132 -3.36 2.98 5.61
C LEU A 132 -4.49 3.14 6.64
N VAL A 133 -5.27 4.23 6.57
CA VAL A 133 -6.41 4.47 7.47
C VAL A 133 -7.45 3.36 7.35
N VAL A 134 -7.82 2.98 6.13
CA VAL A 134 -8.79 1.89 5.90
C VAL A 134 -8.24 0.55 6.36
N MET A 135 -6.98 0.25 6.05
CA MET A 135 -6.33 -1.00 6.48
C MET A 135 -6.28 -1.14 7.99
N LEU A 136 -5.84 -0.09 8.72
CA LEU A 136 -5.80 -0.11 10.18
C LEU A 136 -7.20 -0.23 10.79
N THR A 137 -8.21 0.38 10.17
CA THR A 137 -9.60 0.25 10.61
C THR A 137 -10.09 -1.19 10.45
N LEU A 138 -9.76 -1.87 9.35
CA LEU A 138 -10.08 -3.28 9.13
C LEU A 138 -9.28 -4.21 10.04
N VAL A 139 -7.99 -3.93 10.28
CA VAL A 139 -7.17 -4.65 11.26
C VAL A 139 -7.83 -4.62 12.65
N MET A 140 -8.31 -3.45 13.07
CA MET A 140 -9.06 -3.33 14.34
C MET A 140 -10.37 -4.12 14.31
N GLN A 141 -11.09 -4.12 13.20
CA GLN A 141 -12.35 -4.85 13.06
C GLN A 141 -12.17 -6.37 13.19
N TYR A 142 -11.08 -6.91 12.65
CA TYR A 142 -10.75 -8.34 12.72
C TYR A 142 -9.94 -8.74 13.95
N SER A 143 -9.69 -7.81 14.86
CA SER A 143 -9.06 -8.08 16.16
C SER A 143 -10.10 -8.48 17.20
N ARG A 144 -9.85 -9.58 17.94
CA ARG A 144 -10.74 -10.07 18.99
C ARG A 144 -10.77 -9.08 20.17
N LYS A 145 -11.96 -8.79 20.71
CA LYS A 145 -12.12 -7.79 21.79
C LYS A 145 -11.26 -8.07 23.02
N HIS A 146 -11.11 -9.34 23.42
CA HIS A 146 -10.33 -9.74 24.59
C HIS A 146 -8.81 -9.84 24.32
N LEU A 147 -8.38 -9.82 23.06
CA LEU A 147 -6.98 -9.85 22.63
C LEU A 147 -6.67 -8.70 21.64
N ALA A 148 -7.44 -7.61 21.70
CA ALA A 148 -7.41 -6.56 20.69
C ALA A 148 -6.00 -6.02 20.42
N GLY A 149 -5.23 -5.73 21.45
CA GLY A 149 -3.84 -5.25 21.31
C GLY A 149 -2.92 -6.28 20.66
N THR A 150 -3.03 -7.55 21.06
CA THR A 150 -2.18 -8.63 20.53
C THR A 150 -2.51 -8.90 19.05
N ASP A 151 -3.80 -9.02 18.72
CA ASP A 151 -4.26 -9.28 17.36
C ASP A 151 -3.93 -8.12 16.42
N PHE A 152 -4.10 -6.88 16.88
CA PHE A 152 -3.72 -5.68 16.14
C PHE A 152 -2.21 -5.67 15.85
N THR A 153 -1.40 -5.83 16.90
CA THR A 153 0.07 -5.82 16.79
C THR A 153 0.56 -6.94 15.87
N PHE A 154 -0.02 -8.14 15.98
CA PHE A 154 0.33 -9.26 15.10
C PHE A 154 0.07 -8.95 13.63
N GLN A 155 -1.11 -8.45 13.29
CA GLN A 155 -1.46 -8.10 11.92
C GLN A 155 -0.57 -6.99 11.36
N VAL A 156 -0.32 -5.94 12.15
CA VAL A 156 0.58 -4.84 11.75
C VAL A 156 2.02 -5.31 11.61
N ALA A 157 2.51 -6.14 12.53
CA ALA A 157 3.84 -6.72 12.44
C ALA A 157 4.00 -7.62 11.20
N LEU A 158 2.97 -8.38 10.84
CA LEU A 158 2.95 -9.20 9.64
C LEU A 158 3.07 -8.34 8.37
N MET A 159 2.30 -7.24 8.28
CA MET A 159 2.43 -6.27 7.18
C MET A 159 3.84 -5.67 7.11
N ALA A 160 4.39 -5.27 8.25
CA ALA A 160 5.72 -4.66 8.32
C ALA A 160 6.83 -5.64 7.93
N THR A 161 6.70 -6.91 8.32
CA THR A 161 7.66 -7.97 7.96
C THR A 161 7.67 -8.23 6.45
N VAL A 162 6.48 -8.34 5.84
CA VAL A 162 6.38 -8.50 4.38
C VAL A 162 6.96 -7.30 3.65
N SER A 163 6.57 -6.09 4.04
CA SER A 163 7.07 -4.86 3.43
C SER A 163 8.58 -4.71 3.61
N GLY A 164 9.11 -4.93 4.81
CA GLY A 164 10.54 -4.81 5.10
C GLY A 164 11.40 -5.86 4.40
N GLY A 165 10.91 -7.10 4.29
CA GLY A 165 11.58 -8.16 3.56
C GLY A 165 11.68 -7.84 2.06
N LEU A 166 10.59 -7.37 1.46
CA LEU A 166 10.55 -6.97 0.06
C LEU A 166 11.37 -5.70 -0.20
N TYR A 167 11.36 -4.77 0.74
CA TYR A 167 12.20 -3.57 0.70
C TYR A 167 13.69 -3.94 0.53
N SER A 168 14.15 -4.95 1.25
CA SER A 168 15.56 -5.40 1.21
C SER A 168 15.95 -6.01 -0.16
N VAL A 169 15.01 -6.59 -0.88
CA VAL A 169 15.24 -7.23 -2.19
C VAL A 169 15.01 -6.26 -3.35
N SER A 170 14.24 -5.19 -3.14
CA SER A 170 13.80 -4.27 -4.20
C SER A 170 14.95 -3.58 -4.93
N GLY A 171 16.03 -3.21 -4.23
CA GLY A 171 17.21 -2.59 -4.83
C GLY A 171 17.86 -3.48 -5.90
N LEU A 172 18.09 -4.76 -5.57
CA LEU A 172 18.68 -5.73 -6.50
C LEU A 172 17.79 -5.95 -7.74
N LEU A 173 16.49 -6.02 -7.55
CA LEU A 173 15.54 -6.20 -8.65
C LEU A 173 15.45 -4.93 -9.51
N GLY A 174 15.50 -3.75 -8.90
CA GLY A 174 15.50 -2.47 -9.60
C GLY A 174 16.73 -2.28 -10.47
N ASP A 175 17.91 -2.62 -9.95
CA ASP A 175 19.17 -2.55 -10.70
C ASP A 175 19.18 -3.51 -11.91
N TRP A 176 18.54 -4.67 -11.77
CA TRP A 176 18.49 -5.68 -12.83
C TRP A 176 17.45 -5.37 -13.91
N LEU A 177 16.28 -4.87 -13.55
CA LEU A 177 15.17 -4.64 -14.47
C LEU A 177 15.12 -3.23 -15.07
N GLY A 178 15.76 -2.25 -14.43
CA GLY A 178 15.57 -0.82 -14.70
C GLY A 178 14.25 -0.28 -14.13
N TYR A 179 14.13 1.03 -14.03
CA TYR A 179 13.00 1.68 -13.38
C TYR A 179 11.64 1.36 -14.02
N PHE A 180 11.57 1.48 -15.34
CA PHE A 180 10.31 1.30 -16.07
C PHE A 180 9.76 -0.11 -15.95
N ASN A 181 10.55 -1.12 -16.29
CA ASN A 181 10.13 -2.52 -16.24
C ASN A 181 9.79 -2.95 -14.81
N TYR A 182 10.58 -2.48 -13.84
CA TYR A 182 10.35 -2.75 -12.43
C TYR A 182 9.01 -2.17 -11.95
N LEU A 183 8.73 -0.90 -12.27
CA LEU A 183 7.47 -0.27 -11.90
C LEU A 183 6.27 -0.86 -12.65
N CYS A 184 6.43 -1.27 -13.91
CA CYS A 184 5.42 -2.04 -14.63
C CYS A 184 5.07 -3.34 -13.90
N MET A 185 6.08 -4.08 -13.45
CA MET A 185 5.89 -5.30 -12.65
C MET A 185 5.10 -5.00 -11.36
N ILE A 186 5.43 -3.92 -10.66
CA ILE A 186 4.72 -3.52 -9.43
C ILE A 186 3.26 -3.16 -9.71
N VAL A 187 2.97 -2.45 -10.80
CA VAL A 187 1.58 -2.15 -11.21
C VAL A 187 0.80 -3.43 -11.45
N VAL A 188 1.40 -4.43 -12.13
CA VAL A 188 0.77 -5.74 -12.34
C VAL A 188 0.51 -6.45 -11.01
N ILE A 189 1.48 -6.45 -10.09
CA ILE A 189 1.30 -7.03 -8.75
C ILE A 189 0.19 -6.32 -7.98
N ALA A 190 0.11 -4.98 -8.05
CA ALA A 190 -0.96 -4.21 -7.43
C ALA A 190 -2.34 -4.54 -8.02
N MET A 191 -2.43 -4.74 -9.34
CA MET A 191 -3.67 -5.20 -9.99
C MET A 191 -4.07 -6.60 -9.55
N LEU A 192 -3.11 -7.53 -9.43
CA LEU A 192 -3.36 -8.87 -8.90
C LEU A 192 -3.83 -8.84 -7.44
N SER A 193 -3.32 -7.91 -6.65
CA SER A 193 -3.77 -7.69 -5.26
C SER A 193 -5.25 -7.29 -5.18
N LEU A 194 -5.78 -6.58 -6.18
CA LEU A 194 -7.22 -6.27 -6.24
C LEU A 194 -8.08 -7.52 -6.31
N TRP A 195 -7.61 -8.59 -6.96
CA TRP A 195 -8.37 -9.85 -7.01
C TRP A 195 -8.60 -10.44 -5.61
N PHE A 196 -7.59 -10.39 -4.74
CA PHE A 196 -7.73 -10.82 -3.34
C PHE A 196 -8.72 -9.92 -2.59
N ILE A 197 -8.70 -8.61 -2.83
CA ILE A 197 -9.63 -7.65 -2.22
C ILE A 197 -11.07 -7.93 -2.68
N PHE A 198 -11.30 -8.17 -3.98
CA PHE A 198 -12.64 -8.51 -4.48
C PHE A 198 -13.14 -9.83 -3.93
N LYS A 199 -12.30 -10.85 -3.84
CA LYS A 199 -12.65 -12.15 -3.26
C LYS A 199 -13.04 -12.01 -1.78
N TRP A 200 -12.22 -11.29 -1.00
CA TRP A 200 -12.51 -11.00 0.40
C TRP A 200 -13.82 -10.20 0.55
N ARG A 201 -14.00 -9.15 -0.26
CA ARG A 201 -15.21 -8.33 -0.24
C ARG A 201 -16.47 -9.17 -0.50
N GLY A 202 -16.44 -10.10 -1.46
CA GLY A 202 -17.54 -11.01 -1.73
C GLY A 202 -17.94 -11.84 -0.49
N ILE A 203 -16.95 -12.41 0.21
CA ILE A 203 -17.18 -13.18 1.43
C ILE A 203 -17.70 -12.28 2.57
N ALA A 204 -17.09 -11.10 2.77
CA ALA A 204 -17.47 -10.16 3.81
C ALA A 204 -18.93 -9.66 3.65
N MET A 205 -19.36 -9.39 2.43
CA MET A 205 -20.75 -8.96 2.16
C MET A 205 -21.78 -10.05 2.40
N HIS A 206 -21.42 -11.32 2.24
CA HIS A 206 -22.31 -12.44 2.55
C HIS A 206 -22.39 -12.71 4.06
N SER A 207 -21.31 -12.46 4.81
CA SER A 207 -21.30 -12.64 6.27
C SER A 207 -22.08 -11.55 7.02
N ASP A 208 -22.22 -10.35 6.45
CA ASP A 208 -23.03 -9.26 7.02
C ASP A 208 -24.54 -9.45 6.78
N LEU A 209 -24.94 -10.41 5.94
CA LEU A 209 -26.32 -10.76 5.62
C LEU A 209 -26.83 -12.00 6.39
N SER A 210 -25.94 -12.69 7.13
CA SER A 210 -26.25 -13.83 8.00
C SER A 210 -26.22 -13.44 9.48
#